data_fcf062e4d8161841289d2dab82087ee6
#
_entry.id   fcf062e4d8161841289d2dab82087ee6
#
_cell.length_a   1.000
_cell.length_b   1.000
_cell.length_c   1.000
_cell.angle_alpha   90.00
_cell.angle_beta   90.00
_cell.angle_gamma   90.00
#
_symmetry.space_group_name_H-M   'P 1'
#
loop_
_entity.id
_entity.type
_entity.pdbx_description
1 polymer ?
#
loop_
_entity_poly.entity_id
_entity_poly.type
_entity_poly.pdbx_seq_one_letter_code
_entity_poly.pdbx_strand_id
1 'polypeptide(L)'
;MSPATGAQHRGGEPAHRRGAAPAIRLPATEHTSRPWRIHELTRDFRLEDVWALPAPGGPSDFPRLVALMATADPSQGSSRVARALWTTRWKLGELLGWDGPDAGTGSRVRTLRDRLPAGLRDGPSGPHHDALPFISLYLTQDEWAAETANRTMHGVLHVSWVADRSGGYRGQMAVLVKPNGLLGAGYMAAIRPFRYLVVYPAMGRQIERRWQADAGNPPPATLSGCT
;
A
#
# COMPACT_ATOMS: atom_id res chain seq x y z
N MET A 1 -4.23 67.64 15.64
CA MET A 1 -3.43 66.67 16.43
C MET A 1 -4.27 65.42 16.60
N SER A 2 -4.01 64.41 15.83
CA SER A 2 -4.61 63.07 15.99
C SER A 2 -3.50 62.05 15.92
N PRO A 3 -3.41 61.10 16.83
CA PRO A 3 -2.45 60.01 16.73
C PRO A 3 -3.01 58.85 15.92
N ALA A 4 -2.18 58.33 15.03
CA ALA A 4 -2.41 57.16 14.21
C ALA A 4 -2.37 55.89 15.09
N THR A 5 -3.41 55.08 15.00
CA THR A 5 -3.47 53.73 15.61
C THR A 5 -2.83 52.74 14.65
N GLY A 6 -1.67 52.19 15.04
CA GLY A 6 -1.01 51.14 14.31
C GLY A 6 -1.76 49.82 14.43
N ALA A 7 -2.16 49.25 13.31
CA ALA A 7 -2.67 47.86 13.21
C ALA A 7 -1.49 46.88 13.30
N GLN A 8 -1.39 46.15 14.39
CA GLN A 8 -0.46 45.03 14.53
C GLN A 8 -0.96 43.86 13.70
N HIS A 9 -0.21 43.51 12.65
CA HIS A 9 -0.30 42.23 11.97
C HIS A 9 0.08 41.12 12.95
N ARG A 10 -0.92 40.39 13.40
CA ARG A 10 -0.68 39.11 14.07
C ARG A 10 -0.17 38.13 13.00
N GLY A 11 1.10 37.78 13.10
CA GLY A 11 1.72 36.73 12.32
C GLY A 11 0.97 35.44 12.53
N GLY A 12 0.54 34.82 11.43
CA GLY A 12 -0.02 33.48 11.44
C GLY A 12 1.03 32.52 11.99
N GLU A 13 0.69 31.89 13.08
CA GLU A 13 1.46 30.79 13.66
C GLU A 13 1.60 29.68 12.61
N PRO A 14 2.81 29.16 12.33
CA PRO A 14 2.96 28.04 11.40
C PRO A 14 2.22 26.85 11.96
N ALA A 15 1.29 26.31 11.18
CA ALA A 15 0.57 25.10 11.50
C ALA A 15 1.56 24.04 12.00
N HIS A 16 1.42 23.64 13.25
CA HIS A 16 2.19 22.58 13.89
C HIS A 16 2.31 21.38 12.93
N ARG A 17 3.53 21.04 12.52
CA ARG A 17 3.86 19.78 11.89
C ARG A 17 3.51 18.68 12.91
N ARG A 18 2.27 18.21 12.88
CA ARG A 18 1.91 16.96 13.58
C ARG A 18 2.69 15.89 12.86
N GLY A 19 3.66 15.28 13.54
CA GLY A 19 4.34 14.10 13.05
C GLY A 19 3.29 13.09 12.61
N ALA A 20 3.47 12.48 11.42
CA ALA A 20 2.52 11.50 10.93
C ALA A 20 2.44 10.34 11.95
N ALA A 21 1.23 9.92 12.25
CA ALA A 21 1.02 8.80 13.18
C ALA A 21 1.62 7.52 12.55
N PRO A 22 2.19 6.60 13.35
CA PRO A 22 2.73 5.35 12.84
C PRO A 22 1.65 4.54 12.12
N ALA A 23 2.04 3.62 11.24
CA ALA A 23 1.10 2.68 10.65
C ALA A 23 0.33 1.93 11.75
N ILE A 24 -0.99 2.01 11.72
CA ILE A 24 -1.87 1.45 12.76
C ILE A 24 -2.69 0.32 12.15
N ARG A 25 -2.72 -0.82 12.84
CA ARG A 25 -3.60 -1.91 12.46
C ARG A 25 -5.06 -1.54 12.74
N LEU A 26 -5.91 -1.80 11.76
CA LEU A 26 -7.34 -1.52 11.81
C LEU A 26 -8.15 -2.81 11.97
N PRO A 27 -9.38 -2.72 12.51
CA PRO A 27 -10.35 -3.82 12.45
C PRO A 27 -10.68 -4.16 10.97
N ALA A 28 -10.98 -5.42 10.70
CA ALA A 28 -11.37 -5.88 9.36
C ALA A 28 -12.57 -5.10 8.79
N THR A 29 -13.47 -4.66 9.66
CA THR A 29 -14.67 -3.88 9.32
C THR A 29 -14.34 -2.56 8.62
N GLU A 30 -13.19 -1.94 8.88
CA GLU A 30 -12.75 -0.71 8.19
C GLU A 30 -12.55 -0.93 6.67
N HIS A 31 -12.32 -2.16 6.27
CA HIS A 31 -12.21 -2.54 4.87
C HIS A 31 -13.51 -3.17 4.36
N THR A 32 -14.09 -4.13 5.08
CA THR A 32 -15.23 -4.92 4.59
C THR A 32 -16.54 -4.15 4.54
N SER A 33 -16.68 -3.05 5.29
CA SER A 33 -17.87 -2.18 5.23
C SER A 33 -17.90 -1.23 4.04
N ARG A 34 -16.82 -1.14 3.27
CA ARG A 34 -16.73 -0.25 2.11
C ARG A 34 -16.98 -1.01 0.82
N PRO A 35 -17.60 -0.41 -0.20
CA PRO A 35 -17.95 -1.07 -1.46
C PRO A 35 -16.75 -1.16 -2.41
N TRP A 36 -15.60 -1.70 -1.93
CA TRP A 36 -14.40 -1.84 -2.75
C TRP A 36 -14.60 -2.86 -3.87
N ARG A 37 -14.11 -2.54 -5.06
CA ARG A 37 -14.16 -3.44 -6.23
C ARG A 37 -13.42 -4.76 -5.99
N ILE A 38 -12.38 -4.72 -5.17
CA ILE A 38 -11.60 -5.91 -4.84
C ILE A 38 -12.43 -7.02 -4.20
N HIS A 39 -13.52 -6.72 -3.49
CA HIS A 39 -14.38 -7.73 -2.86
C HIS A 39 -15.02 -8.66 -3.87
N GLU A 40 -15.36 -8.18 -5.06
CA GLU A 40 -15.94 -8.99 -6.14
C GLU A 40 -14.95 -10.03 -6.67
N LEU A 41 -13.66 -9.67 -6.70
CA LEU A 41 -12.57 -10.49 -7.25
C LEU A 41 -12.06 -11.52 -6.24
N THR A 42 -12.18 -11.23 -4.95
CA THR A 42 -11.51 -11.95 -3.86
C THR A 42 -12.48 -12.64 -2.91
N ARG A 43 -13.65 -13.06 -3.36
CA ARG A 43 -14.69 -13.73 -2.54
C ARG A 43 -14.18 -15.03 -1.86
N ASP A 44 -13.18 -15.65 -2.46
CA ASP A 44 -12.54 -16.90 -2.00
C ASP A 44 -11.20 -16.66 -1.28
N PHE A 45 -10.89 -15.39 -0.96
CA PHE A 45 -9.72 -14.97 -0.19
C PHE A 45 -10.09 -14.65 1.25
N ARG A 46 -9.10 -14.73 2.16
CA ARG A 46 -9.22 -14.25 3.53
C ARG A 46 -8.59 -12.88 3.64
N LEU A 47 -9.29 -11.96 4.27
CA LEU A 47 -8.71 -10.69 4.70
C LEU A 47 -7.81 -10.94 5.91
N GLU A 48 -6.51 -10.88 5.71
CA GLU A 48 -5.52 -11.14 6.76
C GLU A 48 -5.25 -9.91 7.60
N ASP A 49 -5.08 -8.77 6.96
CA ASP A 49 -4.64 -7.54 7.60
C ASP A 49 -5.26 -6.30 6.97
N VAL A 50 -5.55 -5.30 7.81
CA VAL A 50 -5.93 -3.94 7.40
C VAL A 50 -5.09 -2.95 8.20
N TRP A 51 -4.50 -1.96 7.51
CA TRP A 51 -3.60 -0.98 8.09
C TRP A 51 -3.93 0.44 7.62
N ALA A 52 -3.99 1.39 8.56
CA ALA A 52 -3.89 2.79 8.24
C ALA A 52 -2.44 3.13 7.92
N LEU A 53 -2.19 3.71 6.76
CA LEU A 53 -0.87 4.13 6.35
C LEU A 53 -0.58 5.56 6.83
N PRO A 54 0.67 5.88 7.22
CA PRO A 54 1.08 7.21 7.64
C PRO A 54 1.29 8.15 6.43
N ALA A 55 0.25 8.28 5.62
CA ALA A 55 0.20 9.08 4.41
C ALA A 55 -1.08 9.93 4.41
N PRO A 56 -1.17 10.97 5.28
CA PRO A 56 -2.30 11.88 5.29
C PRO A 56 -2.22 12.85 4.10
N GLY A 57 -3.38 13.23 3.54
CA GLY A 57 -3.41 14.15 2.40
C GLY A 57 -4.78 14.68 2.06
N GLY A 58 -4.88 15.30 0.89
CA GLY A 58 -6.12 15.75 0.26
C GLY A 58 -6.74 14.70 -0.66
N PRO A 59 -7.88 15.00 -1.27
CA PRO A 59 -8.60 14.03 -2.13
C PRO A 59 -7.81 13.60 -3.37
N SER A 60 -6.86 14.40 -3.84
CA SER A 60 -6.07 14.17 -5.06
C SER A 60 -4.70 13.51 -4.83
N ASP A 61 -4.35 13.17 -3.58
CA ASP A 61 -3.01 12.65 -3.26
C ASP A 61 -2.86 11.14 -3.41
N PHE A 62 -3.92 10.41 -3.80
CA PHE A 62 -3.86 8.97 -3.99
C PHE A 62 -2.83 8.51 -5.02
N PRO A 63 -2.69 9.14 -6.20
CA PRO A 63 -1.66 8.75 -7.17
C PRO A 63 -0.23 8.80 -6.60
N ARG A 64 0.05 9.76 -5.72
CA ARG A 64 1.32 9.87 -5.04
C ARG A 64 1.57 8.68 -4.11
N LEU A 65 0.54 8.24 -3.35
CA LEU A 65 0.65 7.05 -2.51
C LEU A 65 0.92 5.80 -3.35
N VAL A 66 0.20 5.65 -4.46
CA VAL A 66 0.38 4.51 -5.39
C VAL A 66 1.81 4.47 -5.93
N ALA A 67 2.34 5.59 -6.39
CA ALA A 67 3.72 5.70 -6.89
C ALA A 67 4.74 5.34 -5.80
N LEU A 68 4.54 5.83 -4.58
CA LEU A 68 5.40 5.53 -3.44
C LEU A 68 5.39 4.03 -3.09
N MET A 69 4.22 3.40 -3.13
CA MET A 69 4.06 1.97 -2.84
C MET A 69 4.67 1.09 -3.93
N ALA A 70 4.52 1.46 -5.20
CA ALA A 70 5.07 0.72 -6.33
C ALA A 70 6.60 0.69 -6.36
N THR A 71 7.23 1.80 -5.95
CA THR A 71 8.70 1.94 -5.88
C THR A 71 9.29 1.48 -4.54
N ALA A 72 8.47 0.89 -3.65
CA ALA A 72 8.94 0.42 -2.36
C ALA A 72 9.86 -0.80 -2.52
N ASP A 73 11.10 -0.69 -2.04
CA ASP A 73 12.06 -1.78 -1.99
C ASP A 73 12.34 -2.18 -0.54
N PRO A 74 11.86 -3.35 -0.09
CA PRO A 74 12.10 -3.82 1.26
C PRO A 74 13.57 -4.11 1.56
N SER A 75 14.40 -4.36 0.55
CA SER A 75 15.82 -4.62 0.71
C SER A 75 16.60 -3.37 1.14
N GLN A 76 16.12 -2.19 0.77
CA GLN A 76 16.69 -0.89 1.12
C GLN A 76 16.13 -0.31 2.43
N GLY A 77 15.26 -1.05 3.13
CA GLY A 77 14.72 -0.63 4.41
C GLY A 77 15.80 -0.41 5.46
N SER A 78 15.63 0.57 6.36
CA SER A 78 16.58 0.90 7.45
C SER A 78 16.69 -0.20 8.51
N SER A 79 15.77 -1.15 8.58
CA SER A 79 15.77 -2.24 9.54
C SER A 79 16.67 -3.40 9.06
N ARG A 80 17.82 -3.59 9.74
CA ARG A 80 18.72 -4.73 9.48
C ARG A 80 18.01 -6.07 9.67
N VAL A 81 17.12 -6.15 10.66
CA VAL A 81 16.33 -7.35 10.96
C VAL A 81 15.34 -7.64 9.82
N ALA A 82 14.60 -6.62 9.36
CA ALA A 82 13.67 -6.79 8.24
C ALA A 82 14.41 -7.25 6.97
N ARG A 83 15.57 -6.67 6.66
CA ARG A 83 16.40 -7.09 5.52
C ARG A 83 16.89 -8.54 5.67
N ALA A 84 17.43 -8.90 6.83
CA ALA A 84 17.93 -10.26 7.08
C ALA A 84 16.83 -11.29 6.89
N LEU A 85 15.65 -11.03 7.41
CA LEU A 85 14.51 -11.91 7.30
C LEU A 85 13.91 -11.96 5.87
N TRP A 86 13.92 -10.83 5.16
CA TRP A 86 13.61 -10.79 3.74
C TRP A 86 14.57 -11.67 2.93
N THR A 87 15.87 -11.52 3.17
CA THR A 87 16.89 -12.36 2.53
C THR A 87 16.69 -13.85 2.87
N THR A 88 16.39 -14.17 4.13
CA THR A 88 16.12 -15.55 4.57
C THR A 88 14.88 -16.11 3.89
N ARG A 89 13.80 -15.32 3.77
CA ARG A 89 12.57 -15.71 3.05
C ARG A 89 12.87 -16.06 1.58
N TRP A 90 13.67 -15.21 0.91
CA TRP A 90 14.05 -15.45 -0.49
C TRP A 90 14.91 -16.71 -0.65
N LYS A 91 15.93 -16.88 0.20
CA LYS A 91 16.78 -18.08 0.18
C LYS A 91 15.98 -19.35 0.45
N LEU A 92 15.05 -19.34 1.41
CA LEU A 92 14.17 -20.46 1.67
C LEU A 92 13.21 -20.72 0.50
N GLY A 93 12.69 -19.66 -0.12
CA GLY A 93 11.82 -19.76 -1.30
C GLY A 93 12.54 -20.41 -2.48
N GLU A 94 13.78 -20.03 -2.73
CA GLU A 94 14.65 -20.61 -3.74
C GLU A 94 14.97 -22.07 -3.44
N LEU A 95 15.44 -22.37 -2.22
CA LEU A 95 15.81 -23.73 -1.78
C LEU A 95 14.62 -24.70 -1.82
N LEU A 96 13.42 -24.24 -1.47
CA LEU A 96 12.20 -25.06 -1.42
C LEU A 96 11.39 -24.98 -2.73
N GLY A 97 11.89 -24.26 -3.73
CA GLY A 97 11.21 -24.09 -5.02
C GLY A 97 9.84 -23.39 -4.92
N TRP A 98 9.67 -22.48 -3.94
CA TRP A 98 8.39 -21.79 -3.74
C TRP A 98 8.16 -20.67 -4.75
N ASP A 99 9.23 -20.06 -5.23
CA ASP A 99 9.22 -18.90 -6.12
C ASP A 99 9.77 -19.23 -7.52
N GLY A 100 9.70 -20.51 -7.95
CA GLY A 100 10.13 -20.93 -9.28
C GLY A 100 9.24 -20.37 -10.41
N PRO A 101 9.70 -20.40 -11.67
CA PRO A 101 8.97 -19.85 -12.83
C PRO A 101 7.58 -20.46 -13.00
N ASP A 102 7.40 -21.72 -12.62
CA ASP A 102 6.12 -22.44 -12.70
C ASP A 102 5.28 -22.33 -11.41
N ALA A 103 5.70 -21.54 -10.43
CA ALA A 103 5.03 -21.44 -9.13
C ALA A 103 4.10 -20.22 -9.02
N GLY A 104 4.16 -19.29 -9.97
CA GLY A 104 3.55 -17.98 -9.92
C GLY A 104 2.18 -17.85 -10.56
N THR A 105 1.76 -16.59 -10.68
CA THR A 105 0.54 -16.17 -11.37
C THR A 105 0.65 -16.48 -12.86
N GLY A 106 -0.41 -17.05 -13.43
CA GLY A 106 -0.47 -17.41 -14.86
C GLY A 106 -0.02 -18.84 -15.15
N SER A 107 0.89 -19.42 -14.37
CA SER A 107 1.32 -20.82 -14.53
C SER A 107 0.58 -21.76 -13.59
N ARG A 108 0.70 -21.57 -12.28
CA ARG A 108 0.06 -22.43 -11.26
C ARG A 108 -1.29 -21.88 -10.80
N VAL A 109 -1.45 -20.58 -10.73
CA VAL A 109 -2.64 -19.90 -10.25
C VAL A 109 -3.16 -18.99 -11.34
N ARG A 110 -4.46 -19.09 -11.65
CA ARG A 110 -5.11 -18.16 -12.60
C ARG A 110 -5.03 -16.74 -12.06
N THR A 111 -4.67 -15.81 -12.94
CA THR A 111 -4.66 -14.39 -12.60
C THR A 111 -6.06 -13.88 -12.27
N LEU A 112 -6.16 -12.99 -11.32
CA LEU A 112 -7.41 -12.27 -11.03
C LEU A 112 -7.82 -11.30 -12.13
N ARG A 113 -6.92 -10.99 -13.08
CA ARG A 113 -7.29 -10.22 -14.29
C ARG A 113 -8.43 -10.89 -15.06
N ASP A 114 -8.51 -12.22 -15.04
CA ASP A 114 -9.59 -12.97 -15.70
C ASP A 114 -10.96 -12.75 -15.04
N ARG A 115 -10.97 -12.30 -13.77
CA ARG A 115 -12.18 -11.99 -13.01
C ARG A 115 -12.58 -10.52 -13.11
N LEU A 116 -11.76 -9.66 -13.72
CA LEU A 116 -12.05 -8.24 -13.83
C LEU A 116 -13.30 -8.01 -14.70
N PRO A 117 -14.27 -7.23 -14.23
CA PRO A 117 -15.34 -6.73 -15.09
C PRO A 117 -14.76 -5.84 -16.20
N ALA A 118 -15.45 -5.76 -17.34
CA ALA A 118 -14.97 -5.04 -18.53
C ALA A 118 -14.47 -3.62 -18.21
N GLY A 119 -15.21 -2.85 -17.43
CA GLY A 119 -14.84 -1.48 -17.08
C GLY A 119 -13.52 -1.34 -16.28
N LEU A 120 -13.10 -2.37 -15.54
CA LEU A 120 -11.80 -2.38 -14.86
C LEU A 120 -10.70 -3.02 -15.73
N ARG A 121 -11.06 -3.98 -16.56
CA ARG A 121 -10.12 -4.67 -17.45
C ARG A 121 -9.55 -3.74 -18.52
N ASP A 122 -10.41 -2.86 -19.05
CA ASP A 122 -10.07 -1.91 -20.11
C ASP A 122 -9.50 -0.60 -19.56
N GLY A 123 -9.55 -0.41 -18.24
CA GLY A 123 -9.02 0.74 -17.52
C GLY A 123 -7.54 0.61 -17.18
N PRO A 124 -6.97 1.63 -16.48
CA PRO A 124 -5.60 1.60 -16.02
C PRO A 124 -5.34 0.42 -15.08
N SER A 125 -4.28 -0.34 -15.32
CA SER A 125 -3.87 -1.42 -14.42
C SER A 125 -3.12 -0.92 -13.18
N GLY A 126 -2.50 0.25 -13.27
CA GLY A 126 -1.61 0.81 -12.26
C GLY A 126 -0.13 0.55 -12.56
N PRO A 127 0.78 1.06 -11.72
CA PRO A 127 2.21 0.92 -11.93
C PRO A 127 2.69 -0.52 -11.68
N HIS A 128 3.82 -0.87 -12.27
CA HIS A 128 4.54 -2.08 -11.92
C HIS A 128 5.27 -1.91 -10.58
N HIS A 129 5.47 -3.00 -9.85
CA HIS A 129 6.37 -3.04 -8.70
C HIS A 129 7.79 -3.34 -9.17
N ASP A 130 8.75 -2.48 -8.80
CA ASP A 130 10.14 -2.64 -9.24
C ASP A 130 10.87 -3.76 -8.50
N ALA A 131 10.62 -3.89 -7.19
CA ALA A 131 11.37 -4.79 -6.30
C ALA A 131 10.57 -5.99 -5.78
N LEU A 132 9.29 -6.06 -6.04
CA LEU A 132 8.39 -7.10 -5.54
C LEU A 132 7.65 -7.78 -6.68
N PRO A 133 7.40 -9.10 -6.60
CA PRO A 133 6.72 -9.86 -7.65
C PRO A 133 5.20 -9.62 -7.63
N PHE A 134 4.78 -8.35 -7.58
CA PHE A 134 3.38 -7.97 -7.67
C PHE A 134 3.03 -7.56 -9.10
N ILE A 135 1.90 -8.05 -9.59
CA ILE A 135 1.31 -7.70 -10.87
C ILE A 135 0.09 -6.83 -10.60
N SER A 136 0.10 -5.60 -11.09
CA SER A 136 -1.02 -4.68 -10.96
C SER A 136 -2.26 -5.21 -11.69
N LEU A 137 -3.39 -5.18 -11.01
CA LEU A 137 -4.69 -5.62 -11.52
C LEU A 137 -5.49 -4.46 -12.11
N TYR A 138 -5.72 -3.44 -11.32
CA TYR A 138 -6.45 -2.24 -11.71
C TYR A 138 -6.07 -1.05 -10.82
N LEU A 139 -6.30 0.15 -11.35
CA LEU A 139 -6.17 1.42 -10.66
C LEU A 139 -7.43 2.27 -10.92
N THR A 140 -8.08 2.74 -9.86
CA THR A 140 -9.16 3.73 -9.90
C THR A 140 -8.74 5.04 -9.23
N GLN A 141 -9.68 5.95 -9.01
CA GLN A 141 -9.41 7.21 -8.31
C GLN A 141 -9.02 7.02 -6.84
N ASP A 142 -9.47 5.91 -6.21
CA ASP A 142 -9.36 5.65 -4.78
C ASP A 142 -8.97 4.22 -4.41
N GLU A 143 -8.78 3.33 -5.40
CA GLU A 143 -8.35 1.95 -5.22
C GLU A 143 -7.21 1.58 -6.17
N TRP A 144 -6.23 0.85 -5.67
CA TRP A 144 -5.22 0.14 -6.43
C TRP A 144 -5.07 -1.26 -5.89
N ALA A 145 -5.11 -2.25 -6.76
CA ALA A 145 -4.91 -3.64 -6.41
C ALA A 145 -3.78 -4.26 -7.23
N ALA A 146 -2.97 -5.07 -6.56
CA ALA A 146 -1.92 -5.87 -7.18
C ALA A 146 -1.90 -7.28 -6.60
N GLU A 147 -1.65 -8.28 -7.43
CA GLU A 147 -1.61 -9.68 -7.03
C GLU A 147 -0.20 -10.25 -7.09
N THR A 148 0.05 -11.25 -6.26
CA THR A 148 1.24 -12.11 -6.33
C THR A 148 0.85 -13.53 -5.98
N ALA A 149 1.50 -14.51 -6.61
CA ALA A 149 1.28 -15.90 -6.27
C ALA A 149 2.59 -16.69 -6.23
N ASN A 150 2.62 -17.72 -5.39
CA ASN A 150 3.68 -18.70 -5.34
C ASN A 150 3.10 -20.07 -4.91
N ARG A 151 3.96 -21.07 -4.65
CA ARG A 151 3.48 -22.39 -4.23
C ARG A 151 2.66 -22.39 -2.96
N THR A 152 2.87 -21.44 -2.06
CA THR A 152 2.25 -21.43 -0.72
C THR A 152 0.96 -20.61 -0.67
N MET A 153 0.84 -19.57 -1.49
CA MET A 153 -0.32 -18.68 -1.44
C MET A 153 -0.56 -17.94 -2.74
N HIS A 154 -1.79 -17.44 -2.91
CA HIS A 154 -2.16 -16.34 -3.80
C HIS A 154 -2.54 -15.16 -2.93
N GLY A 155 -1.83 -14.06 -3.07
CA GLY A 155 -1.99 -12.85 -2.28
C GLY A 155 -2.41 -11.66 -3.11
N VAL A 156 -3.17 -10.76 -2.50
CA VAL A 156 -3.55 -9.47 -3.07
C VAL A 156 -3.17 -8.38 -2.08
N LEU A 157 -2.46 -7.40 -2.58
CA LEU A 157 -2.27 -6.11 -1.95
C LEU A 157 -3.35 -5.17 -2.48
N HIS A 158 -4.17 -4.63 -1.59
CA HIS A 158 -5.16 -3.62 -1.91
C HIS A 158 -4.83 -2.32 -1.18
N VAL A 159 -4.60 -1.26 -1.91
CA VAL A 159 -4.34 0.08 -1.38
C VAL A 159 -5.51 0.97 -1.73
N SER A 160 -6.03 1.68 -0.76
CA SER A 160 -7.19 2.54 -0.94
C SER A 160 -7.00 3.90 -0.28
N TRP A 161 -7.72 4.89 -0.77
CA TRP A 161 -7.72 6.25 -0.27
C TRP A 161 -9.02 6.52 0.45
N VAL A 162 -8.95 6.76 1.75
CA VAL A 162 -10.14 6.85 2.60
C VAL A 162 -10.20 8.20 3.29
N ALA A 163 -11.38 8.81 3.33
CA ALA A 163 -11.62 9.97 4.17
C ALA A 163 -11.37 9.61 5.65
N ASP A 164 -10.68 10.47 6.35
CA ASP A 164 -10.44 10.32 7.78
C ASP A 164 -11.39 11.21 8.61
N ARG A 165 -11.39 11.00 9.92
CA ARG A 165 -12.26 11.73 10.84
C ARG A 165 -11.85 13.20 11.03
N SER A 166 -10.67 13.60 10.57
CA SER A 166 -10.17 14.98 10.65
C SER A 166 -10.60 15.85 9.46
N GLY A 167 -11.36 15.29 8.52
CA GLY A 167 -11.81 15.97 7.30
C GLY A 167 -10.80 15.89 6.14
N GLY A 168 -9.68 15.19 6.33
CA GLY A 168 -8.71 14.86 5.29
C GLY A 168 -8.90 13.46 4.73
N TYR A 169 -7.83 12.96 4.13
CA TYR A 169 -7.75 11.60 3.59
C TYR A 169 -6.49 10.92 4.10
N ARG A 170 -6.48 9.60 4.08
CA ARG A 170 -5.32 8.75 4.41
C ARG A 170 -5.27 7.51 3.55
N GLY A 171 -4.08 6.97 3.41
CA GLY A 171 -3.90 5.64 2.84
C GLY A 171 -4.44 4.55 3.76
N GLN A 172 -5.05 3.54 3.17
CA GLN A 172 -5.39 2.27 3.81
C GLN A 172 -4.83 1.13 2.97
N MET A 173 -4.23 0.16 3.61
CA MET A 173 -3.72 -1.05 2.98
C MET A 173 -4.44 -2.26 3.55
N ALA A 174 -4.89 -3.15 2.68
CA ALA A 174 -5.41 -4.45 3.05
C ALA A 174 -4.63 -5.56 2.35
N VAL A 175 -4.43 -6.67 3.05
CA VAL A 175 -3.79 -7.88 2.53
C VAL A 175 -4.80 -9.00 2.54
N LEU A 176 -5.11 -9.51 1.35
CA LEU A 176 -6.02 -10.64 1.17
C LEU A 176 -5.21 -11.84 0.69
N VAL A 177 -5.47 -13.01 1.25
CA VAL A 177 -4.68 -14.21 0.94
C VAL A 177 -5.59 -15.43 0.76
N LYS A 178 -5.28 -16.19 -0.26
CA LYS A 178 -5.79 -17.53 -0.46
C LYS A 178 -4.63 -18.51 -0.33
N PRO A 179 -4.52 -19.25 0.80
CA PRO A 179 -3.47 -20.26 0.98
C PRO A 179 -3.61 -21.41 -0.02
N ASN A 180 -2.49 -21.90 -0.53
CA ASN A 180 -2.44 -23.05 -1.42
C ASN A 180 -2.27 -24.33 -0.58
N GLY A 181 -3.38 -24.93 -0.18
CA GLY A 181 -3.41 -26.15 0.62
C GLY A 181 -2.97 -25.97 2.08
N LEU A 182 -2.78 -27.10 2.79
CA LEU A 182 -2.43 -27.09 4.22
C LEU A 182 -1.04 -26.54 4.49
N LEU A 183 -0.08 -26.78 3.58
CA LEU A 183 1.28 -26.24 3.69
C LEU A 183 1.25 -24.71 3.65
N GLY A 184 0.49 -24.14 2.72
CA GLY A 184 0.32 -22.70 2.63
C GLY A 184 -0.34 -22.10 3.87
N ALA A 185 -1.37 -22.76 4.40
CA ALA A 185 -2.03 -22.32 5.63
C ALA A 185 -1.07 -22.34 6.84
N GLY A 186 -0.29 -23.41 7.00
CA GLY A 186 0.73 -23.52 8.05
C GLY A 186 1.82 -22.44 7.93
N TYR A 187 2.30 -22.21 6.71
CA TYR A 187 3.28 -21.16 6.44
C TYR A 187 2.73 -19.77 6.81
N MET A 188 1.51 -19.44 6.38
CA MET A 188 0.88 -18.13 6.69
C MET A 188 0.69 -17.93 8.20
N ALA A 189 0.34 -18.99 8.95
CA ALA A 189 0.25 -18.93 10.41
C ALA A 189 1.62 -18.70 11.05
N ALA A 190 2.65 -19.40 10.58
CA ALA A 190 4.01 -19.31 11.12
C ALA A 190 4.65 -17.91 10.93
N ILE A 191 4.42 -17.27 9.77
CA ILE A 191 5.00 -15.95 9.48
C ILE A 191 4.19 -14.79 10.08
N ARG A 192 3.00 -15.05 10.60
CA ARG A 192 2.09 -14.03 11.12
C ARG A 192 2.72 -13.13 12.19
N PRO A 193 3.31 -13.63 13.28
CA PRO A 193 3.93 -12.78 14.30
C PRO A 193 5.05 -11.91 13.72
N PHE A 194 5.80 -12.46 12.78
CA PHE A 194 6.87 -11.77 12.11
C PHE A 194 6.36 -10.59 11.24
N ARG A 195 5.28 -10.77 10.49
CA ARG A 195 4.65 -9.69 9.72
C ARG A 195 4.27 -8.52 10.63
N TYR A 196 3.67 -8.80 11.80
CA TYR A 196 3.21 -7.76 12.74
C TYR A 196 4.35 -7.05 13.47
N LEU A 197 5.36 -7.78 13.91
CA LEU A 197 6.40 -7.22 14.76
C LEU A 197 7.52 -6.55 13.98
N VAL A 198 7.75 -6.95 12.73
CA VAL A 198 8.90 -6.49 11.94
C VAL A 198 8.49 -5.85 10.62
N VAL A 199 7.74 -6.56 9.78
CA VAL A 199 7.48 -6.12 8.39
C VAL A 199 6.63 -4.85 8.37
N TYR A 200 5.46 -4.88 8.97
CA TYR A 200 4.54 -3.74 8.93
C TYR A 200 5.07 -2.49 9.64
N PRO A 201 5.70 -2.57 10.83
CA PRO A 201 6.33 -1.39 11.44
C PRO A 201 7.48 -0.81 10.60
N ALA A 202 8.29 -1.66 9.97
CA ALA A 202 9.37 -1.19 9.10
C ALA A 202 8.82 -0.49 7.84
N MET A 203 7.82 -1.09 7.21
CA MET A 203 7.11 -0.53 6.06
C MET A 203 6.46 0.81 6.41
N GLY A 204 5.73 0.88 7.52
CA GLY A 204 5.10 2.12 7.97
C GLY A 204 6.08 3.27 8.13
N ARG A 205 7.22 3.02 8.80
CA ARG A 205 8.30 4.03 8.93
C ARG A 205 8.90 4.44 7.60
N GLN A 206 9.00 3.53 6.64
CA GLN A 206 9.51 3.85 5.30
C GLN A 206 8.52 4.72 4.53
N ILE A 207 7.23 4.37 4.57
CA ILE A 207 6.16 5.16 3.95
C ILE A 207 6.14 6.57 4.54
N GLU A 208 6.16 6.69 5.86
CA GLU A 208 6.15 7.98 6.56
C GLU A 208 7.31 8.87 6.11
N ARG A 209 8.54 8.35 6.13
CA ARG A 209 9.73 9.13 5.73
C ARG A 209 9.65 9.60 4.27
N ARG A 210 9.28 8.70 3.35
CA ARG A 210 9.15 9.06 1.93
C ARG A 210 8.01 10.06 1.71
N TRP A 211 6.87 9.83 2.37
CA TRP A 211 5.73 10.74 2.28
C TRP A 211 6.06 12.17 2.73
N GLN A 212 6.82 12.30 3.82
CA GLN A 212 7.26 13.60 4.32
C GLN A 212 8.31 14.25 3.42
N ALA A 213 9.26 13.47 2.88
CA ALA A 213 10.28 13.98 1.97
C ALA A 213 9.67 14.55 0.69
N ASP A 214 8.71 13.85 0.09
CA ASP A 214 8.03 14.30 -1.11
C ASP A 214 7.12 15.52 -0.88
N ALA A 215 6.58 15.70 0.32
CA ALA A 215 5.81 16.90 0.67
C ALA A 215 6.67 18.17 0.70
N GLY A 216 7.97 18.01 0.93
CA GLY A 216 8.96 19.11 0.87
C GLY A 216 9.43 19.45 -0.54
N ASN A 217 9.12 18.62 -1.53
CA ASN A 217 9.53 18.81 -2.93
C ASN A 217 8.32 18.53 -3.86
N PRO A 218 7.35 19.45 -3.96
CA PRO A 218 6.19 19.25 -4.82
C PRO A 218 6.66 19.03 -6.26
N PRO A 219 6.03 18.09 -7.03
CA PRO A 219 6.36 17.90 -8.42
C PRO A 219 6.23 19.24 -9.17
N PRO A 220 7.09 19.51 -10.17
CA PRO A 220 6.99 20.71 -10.95
C PRO A 220 5.58 20.80 -11.53
N ALA A 221 4.92 21.94 -11.32
CA ALA A 221 3.60 22.20 -11.89
C ALA A 221 3.68 21.91 -13.39
N THR A 222 2.97 20.91 -13.85
CA THR A 222 2.78 20.67 -15.29
C THR A 222 2.10 21.93 -15.81
N LEU A 223 2.88 22.75 -16.51
CA LEU A 223 2.36 23.87 -17.27
C LEU A 223 1.36 23.28 -18.28
N SER A 224 0.07 23.39 -17.96
CA SER A 224 -0.99 23.25 -18.95
C SER A 224 -0.74 24.33 -19.98
N GLY A 225 -0.04 23.94 -21.05
CA GLY A 225 0.18 24.78 -22.23
C GLY A 225 -1.16 25.18 -22.80
N CYS A 226 -1.43 26.47 -22.81
CA CYS A 226 -2.34 27.09 -23.74
C CYS A 226 -2.07 26.64 -25.17
N THR A 227 -3.10 26.15 -25.82
CA THR A 227 -3.55 26.67 -27.14
C THR A 227 -4.89 26.05 -27.43
#